data_b340e83f6c0f8ccce89a5881b3899a0d
#
_entry.id   b340e83f6c0f8ccce89a5881b3899a0d
#
_cell.length_a   1.000
_cell.length_b   1.000
_cell.length_c   1.000
_cell.angle_alpha   90.00
_cell.angle_beta   90.00
_cell.angle_gamma   90.00
#
_symmetry.space_group_name_H-M   'P 1'
#
loop_
_entity.id
_entity.type
_entity.pdbx_description
1 polymer ?
#
loop_
_entity_poly.entity_id
_entity_poly.type
_entity_poly.pdbx_seq_one_letter_code
_entity_poly.pdbx_strand_id
1 'polypeptide(L)'
;MSQGTGYGKIYHVFLQRGVSQCSSSAGGCYAQQYCAYHGSVDFGDIGHTLYSVEPYQGISGCNSPSNKLQDSTGSTLSHEWFETITDPDVAVNNVAWYNNYGGEIGDICRNYYGNVSLSGYTYDIQKEYTNVHSACSFST
;
A
#
# COMPACT_ATOMS: atom_id res chain seq x y z
N MET A 1 14.15 -8.35 -21.48
CA MET A 1 12.72 -8.71 -21.46
C MET A 1 11.95 -7.43 -21.19
N SER A 2 10.97 -7.08 -22.03
CA SER A 2 10.08 -5.95 -21.76
C SER A 2 9.26 -6.27 -20.52
N GLN A 3 9.40 -5.48 -19.47
CA GLN A 3 8.69 -5.69 -18.20
C GLN A 3 7.18 -5.40 -18.31
N GLY A 4 6.74 -4.74 -19.36
CA GLY A 4 5.36 -4.32 -19.57
C GLY A 4 4.98 -3.13 -18.69
N THR A 5 4.03 -2.36 -19.16
CA THR A 5 3.53 -1.13 -18.54
C THR A 5 2.00 -1.09 -18.57
N GLY A 6 1.39 0.00 -18.13
CA GLY A 6 -0.05 0.16 -18.03
C GLY A 6 -0.63 -0.51 -16.78
N TYR A 7 -1.94 -0.64 -16.72
CA TYR A 7 -2.68 -1.11 -15.54
C TYR A 7 -2.55 -2.61 -15.25
N GLY A 8 -1.82 -3.36 -16.06
CA GLY A 8 -1.66 -4.80 -15.88
C GLY A 8 -0.49 -5.21 -14.97
N LYS A 9 0.31 -4.25 -14.49
CA LYS A 9 1.50 -4.52 -13.67
C LYS A 9 1.76 -3.43 -12.66
N ILE A 10 2.18 -3.84 -11.46
CA ILE A 10 2.59 -2.98 -10.36
C ILE A 10 4.04 -3.31 -10.04
N TYR A 11 4.87 -2.29 -9.85
CA TYR A 11 6.27 -2.41 -9.46
C TYR A 11 6.43 -2.04 -7.99
N HIS A 12 6.74 -3.02 -7.14
CA HIS A 12 6.98 -2.79 -5.72
C HIS A 12 8.47 -2.56 -5.46
N VAL A 13 8.82 -1.40 -4.91
CA VAL A 13 10.19 -0.97 -4.63
C VAL A 13 10.46 -1.07 -3.13
N PHE A 14 11.09 -2.15 -2.70
CA PHE A 14 11.45 -2.35 -1.30
C PHE A 14 12.74 -1.61 -0.94
N LEU A 15 12.69 -0.83 0.15
CA LEU A 15 13.85 -0.11 0.67
C LEU A 15 14.40 -0.81 1.92
N GLN A 16 15.72 -0.90 1.99
CA GLN A 16 16.39 -1.50 3.15
C GLN A 16 16.29 -0.62 4.40
N ARG A 17 16.55 -1.23 5.56
CA ARG A 17 16.63 -0.51 6.83
C ARG A 17 17.68 0.62 6.77
N GLY A 18 17.31 1.79 7.28
CA GLY A 18 18.20 2.96 7.36
C GLY A 18 18.14 3.88 6.13
N VAL A 19 17.35 3.52 5.10
CA VAL A 19 17.08 4.45 4.00
C VAL A 19 16.01 5.43 4.45
N SER A 20 16.32 6.72 4.40
CA SER A 20 15.35 7.81 4.56
C SER A 20 14.75 8.17 3.21
N GLN A 21 13.45 8.39 3.17
CA GLN A 21 12.75 8.71 1.93
C GLN A 21 11.65 9.72 2.19
N CYS A 22 11.55 10.73 1.32
CA CYS A 22 10.47 11.71 1.32
C CYS A 22 9.86 11.80 -0.08
N SER A 23 8.56 11.99 -0.15
CA SER A 23 7.81 12.18 -1.38
C SER A 23 6.85 13.34 -1.23
N SER A 24 6.89 14.27 -2.18
CA SER A 24 5.92 15.37 -2.22
C SER A 24 4.52 14.88 -2.60
N SER A 25 4.42 13.85 -3.43
CA SER A 25 3.13 13.24 -3.80
C SER A 25 2.50 12.49 -2.63
N ALA A 26 3.30 11.81 -1.80
CA ALA A 26 2.83 11.16 -0.57
C ALA A 26 2.71 12.13 0.63
N GLY A 27 2.95 13.41 0.42
CA GLY A 27 2.71 14.46 1.41
C GLY A 27 3.70 14.51 2.57
N GLY A 28 4.91 13.93 2.46
CA GLY A 28 5.89 13.99 3.53
C GLY A 28 7.00 12.96 3.47
N CYS A 29 7.42 12.48 4.63
CA CYS A 29 8.54 11.54 4.77
C CYS A 29 8.12 10.25 5.46
N TYR A 30 8.75 9.16 5.07
CA TYR A 30 8.63 7.85 5.72
C TYR A 30 8.91 7.94 7.22
N ALA A 31 8.15 7.19 7.99
CA ALA A 31 8.15 7.17 9.45
C ALA A 31 7.65 8.44 10.14
N GLN A 32 7.20 9.42 9.38
CA GLN A 32 6.65 10.67 9.92
C GLN A 32 5.20 10.88 9.45
N GLN A 33 4.95 10.82 8.15
CA GLN A 33 3.64 11.00 7.56
C GLN A 33 3.07 9.71 6.96
N TYR A 34 3.93 8.82 6.46
CA TYR A 34 3.52 7.56 5.84
C TYR A 34 4.47 6.40 6.17
N CYS A 35 4.01 5.17 5.96
CA CYS A 35 4.79 3.94 6.06
C CYS A 35 5.15 3.35 4.71
N ALA A 36 4.30 3.55 3.72
CA ALA A 36 4.50 3.25 2.31
C ALA A 36 3.65 4.21 1.48
N TYR A 37 3.68 4.12 0.18
CA TYR A 37 2.76 4.79 -0.72
C TYR A 37 2.79 4.14 -2.10
N HIS A 38 1.71 4.30 -2.85
CA HIS A 38 1.62 3.91 -4.24
C HIS A 38 1.36 5.11 -5.15
N GLY A 39 1.33 4.87 -6.45
CA GLY A 39 1.00 5.86 -7.44
C GLY A 39 1.34 5.40 -8.85
N SER A 40 1.21 6.33 -9.77
CA SER A 40 1.58 6.12 -11.17
C SER A 40 2.52 7.19 -11.69
N VAL A 41 3.24 6.87 -12.74
CA VAL A 41 4.11 7.80 -13.47
C VAL A 41 4.14 7.46 -14.95
N ASP A 42 4.09 8.48 -15.78
CA ASP A 42 4.25 8.35 -17.23
C ASP A 42 5.71 8.62 -17.62
N PHE A 43 6.41 7.56 -18.02
CA PHE A 43 7.75 7.67 -18.59
C PHE A 43 7.68 7.81 -20.10
N GLY A 44 8.48 8.71 -20.68
CA GLY A 44 8.48 8.96 -22.12
C GLY A 44 8.95 7.78 -22.98
N ASP A 45 9.73 6.88 -22.41
CA ASP A 45 10.32 5.71 -23.08
C ASP A 45 9.58 4.40 -22.80
N ILE A 46 8.99 4.22 -21.62
CA ILE A 46 8.30 2.97 -21.23
C ILE A 46 6.80 3.13 -20.99
N GLY A 47 6.30 4.37 -20.93
CA GLY A 47 4.88 4.67 -20.78
C GLY A 47 4.38 4.64 -19.35
N HIS A 48 3.08 4.48 -19.20
CA HIS A 48 2.37 4.49 -17.91
C HIS A 48 2.80 3.33 -17.01
N THR A 49 3.19 3.63 -15.77
CA THR A 49 3.76 2.65 -14.85
C THR A 49 3.17 2.84 -13.46
N LEU A 50 2.57 1.78 -12.93
CA LEU A 50 2.08 1.74 -11.54
C LEU A 50 3.21 1.26 -10.62
N TYR A 51 3.32 1.87 -9.45
CA TYR A 51 4.35 1.51 -8.48
C TYR A 51 3.86 1.67 -7.04
N SER A 52 4.52 0.93 -6.13
CA SER A 52 4.52 1.28 -4.71
C SER A 52 5.95 1.37 -4.18
N VAL A 53 6.15 2.17 -3.15
CA VAL A 53 7.42 2.28 -2.43
C VAL A 53 7.20 1.76 -1.03
N GLU A 54 7.96 0.70 -0.70
CA GLU A 54 7.85 -0.10 0.52
C GLU A 54 9.10 0.09 1.40
N PRO A 55 9.18 1.13 2.22
CA PRO A 55 10.26 1.28 3.18
C PRO A 55 10.28 0.15 4.23
N TYR A 56 11.35 0.07 5.01
CA TYR A 56 11.50 -0.93 6.05
C TYR A 56 10.43 -0.80 7.16
N GLN A 57 9.57 -1.80 7.34
CA GLN A 57 8.40 -1.74 8.22
C GLN A 57 8.68 -2.09 9.70
N GLY A 58 9.89 -2.53 10.04
CA GLY A 58 10.24 -2.90 11.44
C GLY A 58 10.58 -1.71 12.32
N ILE A 59 9.74 -0.68 12.34
CA ILE A 59 9.88 0.54 13.15
C ILE A 59 8.56 0.89 13.83
N SER A 60 8.65 1.63 14.93
CA SER A 60 7.46 2.12 15.64
C SER A 60 6.63 3.03 14.74
N GLY A 61 5.34 2.80 14.69
CA GLY A 61 4.38 3.54 13.87
C GLY A 61 4.09 2.92 12.50
N CYS A 62 4.98 2.04 11.99
CA CYS A 62 4.77 1.32 10.73
C CYS A 62 4.66 -0.20 10.90
N ASN A 63 4.92 -0.71 12.09
CA ASN A 63 4.81 -2.13 12.39
C ASN A 63 3.36 -2.56 12.66
N SER A 64 3.00 -3.78 12.23
CA SER A 64 1.74 -4.41 12.59
C SER A 64 1.66 -4.71 14.09
N PRO A 65 0.48 -4.97 14.67
CA PRO A 65 0.33 -5.32 16.09
C PRO A 65 1.16 -6.52 16.54
N SER A 66 1.47 -7.46 15.65
CA SER A 66 2.33 -8.61 15.96
C SER A 66 3.79 -8.23 16.22
N ASN A 67 4.24 -7.05 15.77
CA ASN A 67 5.63 -6.58 15.78
C ASN A 67 6.63 -7.48 15.03
N LYS A 68 6.14 -8.39 14.19
CA LYS A 68 7.00 -9.21 13.32
C LYS A 68 7.21 -8.47 12.00
N LEU A 69 8.46 -8.46 11.53
CA LEU A 69 8.83 -7.75 10.31
C LEU A 69 8.06 -8.28 9.08
N GLN A 70 7.93 -9.61 8.97
CA GLN A 70 7.21 -10.24 7.86
C GLN A 70 5.73 -9.87 7.83
N ASP A 71 5.07 -9.81 9.00
CA ASP A 71 3.66 -9.41 9.10
C ASP A 71 3.49 -7.93 8.75
N SER A 72 4.36 -7.08 9.30
CA SER A 72 4.37 -5.64 9.02
C SER A 72 4.60 -5.35 7.53
N THR A 73 5.60 -6.00 6.93
CA THR A 73 5.90 -5.83 5.49
C THR A 73 4.76 -6.37 4.62
N GLY A 74 4.23 -7.54 4.94
CA GLY A 74 3.12 -8.13 4.20
C GLY A 74 1.83 -7.33 4.31
N SER A 75 1.55 -6.79 5.49
CA SER A 75 0.38 -5.94 5.74
C SER A 75 0.46 -4.63 4.96
N THR A 76 1.61 -3.95 5.00
CA THR A 76 1.80 -2.70 4.27
C THR A 76 1.78 -2.92 2.76
N LEU A 77 2.45 -3.96 2.26
CA LEU A 77 2.39 -4.34 0.85
C LEU A 77 0.96 -4.64 0.38
N SER A 78 0.18 -5.34 1.21
CA SER A 78 -1.23 -5.65 0.92
C SER A 78 -2.07 -4.38 0.81
N HIS A 79 -1.88 -3.42 1.72
CA HIS A 79 -2.51 -2.10 1.71
C HIS A 79 -2.24 -1.38 0.38
N GLU A 80 -0.98 -1.13 0.05
CA GLU A 80 -0.60 -0.41 -1.18
C GLU A 80 -1.05 -1.13 -2.46
N TRP A 81 -1.04 -2.47 -2.44
CA TRP A 81 -1.48 -3.26 -3.58
C TRP A 81 -2.96 -3.12 -3.84
N PHE A 82 -3.79 -3.26 -2.79
CA PHE A 82 -5.25 -3.13 -2.95
C PHE A 82 -5.67 -1.70 -3.29
N GLU A 83 -4.99 -0.70 -2.75
CA GLU A 83 -5.20 0.69 -3.14
C GLU A 83 -4.78 0.95 -4.58
N THR A 84 -3.63 0.43 -5.04
CA THR A 84 -3.25 0.51 -6.46
C THR A 84 -4.29 -0.12 -7.39
N ILE A 85 -5.00 -1.19 -6.96
CA ILE A 85 -6.06 -1.81 -7.77
C ILE A 85 -7.31 -0.92 -7.81
N THR A 86 -7.66 -0.28 -6.73
CA THR A 86 -8.89 0.51 -6.60
C THR A 86 -8.74 1.98 -6.96
N ASP A 87 -7.53 2.53 -6.84
CA ASP A 87 -7.18 3.91 -7.18
C ASP A 87 -5.75 4.04 -7.74
N PRO A 88 -5.49 3.49 -8.94
CA PRO A 88 -4.12 3.36 -9.49
C PRO A 88 -3.41 4.70 -9.74
N ASP A 89 -4.16 5.78 -9.99
CA ASP A 89 -3.65 7.07 -10.44
C ASP A 89 -3.77 8.18 -9.38
N VAL A 90 -3.87 7.81 -8.12
CA VAL A 90 -4.07 8.77 -7.00
C VAL A 90 -3.05 9.93 -7.03
N ALA A 91 -1.81 9.67 -7.41
CA ALA A 91 -0.75 10.67 -7.45
C ALA A 91 -0.87 11.70 -8.60
N VAL A 92 -1.70 11.44 -9.60
CA VAL A 92 -1.89 12.32 -10.78
C VAL A 92 -3.28 12.95 -10.84
N ASN A 93 -3.98 13.01 -9.71
CA ASN A 93 -5.32 13.60 -9.56
C ASN A 93 -6.42 12.92 -10.39
N ASN A 94 -6.28 11.66 -10.69
CA ASN A 94 -7.28 10.84 -11.35
C ASN A 94 -7.85 9.82 -10.35
N VAL A 95 -8.44 10.34 -9.28
CA VAL A 95 -8.94 9.54 -8.15
C VAL A 95 -10.11 8.67 -8.59
N ALA A 96 -10.02 7.36 -8.35
CA ALA A 96 -11.07 6.40 -8.64
C ALA A 96 -11.90 6.05 -7.39
N TRP A 97 -11.39 5.23 -6.48
CA TRP A 97 -12.08 4.96 -5.22
C TRP A 97 -11.45 5.75 -4.07
N TYR A 98 -12.20 6.69 -3.56
CA TYR A 98 -11.78 7.57 -2.46
C TYR A 98 -12.99 7.97 -1.63
N ASN A 99 -12.90 7.99 -0.31
CA ASN A 99 -14.01 8.45 0.49
C ASN A 99 -14.02 9.98 0.63
N ASN A 100 -15.17 10.53 1.05
CA ASN A 100 -15.33 11.99 1.23
C ASN A 100 -14.49 12.59 2.37
N TYR A 101 -13.79 11.77 3.13
CA TYR A 101 -12.96 12.17 4.27
C TYR A 101 -11.46 12.09 3.97
N GLY A 102 -11.09 11.81 2.72
CA GLY A 102 -9.70 11.83 2.28
C GLY A 102 -8.93 10.54 2.54
N GLY A 103 -9.56 9.38 2.36
CA GLY A 103 -8.92 8.09 2.52
C GLY A 103 -9.30 7.08 1.45
N GLU A 104 -8.35 6.23 1.09
CA GLU A 104 -8.50 5.05 0.27
C GLU A 104 -8.97 3.85 1.11
N ILE A 105 -9.16 2.69 0.49
CA ILE A 105 -9.74 1.52 1.17
C ILE A 105 -8.90 1.00 2.34
N GLY A 106 -7.58 1.09 2.25
CA GLY A 106 -6.64 0.70 3.31
C GLY A 106 -6.54 1.78 4.40
N ASP A 107 -6.48 3.05 4.00
CA ASP A 107 -6.34 4.19 4.89
C ASP A 107 -7.44 4.27 5.96
N ILE A 108 -8.70 4.08 5.55
CA ILE A 108 -9.82 4.08 6.49
C ILE A 108 -9.83 2.86 7.40
N CYS A 109 -9.07 1.82 7.05
CA CYS A 109 -8.94 0.56 7.81
C CYS A 109 -7.58 0.41 8.51
N ARG A 110 -6.72 1.41 8.52
CA ARG A 110 -5.32 1.34 9.01
C ARG A 110 -5.13 0.81 10.44
N ASN A 111 -6.18 0.76 11.26
CA ASN A 111 -6.12 0.25 12.64
C ASN A 111 -6.86 -1.07 12.81
N TYR A 112 -7.35 -1.67 11.73
CA TYR A 112 -8.12 -2.90 11.77
C TYR A 112 -7.30 -4.07 11.23
N TYR A 113 -6.80 -4.90 12.12
CA TYR A 113 -5.96 -6.05 11.81
C TYR A 113 -6.69 -7.36 12.12
N GLY A 114 -6.14 -8.45 11.64
CA GLY A 114 -6.56 -9.78 12.01
C GLY A 114 -5.69 -10.83 11.34
N ASN A 115 -5.90 -12.07 11.76
CA ASN A 115 -5.08 -13.19 11.30
C ASN A 115 -5.61 -13.78 10.00
N VAL A 116 -4.71 -13.94 9.04
CA VAL A 116 -4.94 -14.67 7.78
C VAL A 116 -4.03 -15.88 7.74
N SER A 117 -4.62 -17.06 7.51
CA SER A 117 -3.85 -18.30 7.34
C SER A 117 -3.62 -18.59 5.86
N LEU A 118 -2.36 -18.67 5.46
CA LEU A 118 -1.96 -18.95 4.08
C LEU A 118 -0.80 -19.94 4.06
N SER A 119 -0.95 -21.02 3.31
CA SER A 119 0.09 -22.05 3.14
C SER A 119 0.66 -22.59 4.47
N GLY A 120 -0.19 -22.74 5.50
CA GLY A 120 0.22 -23.26 6.82
C GLY A 120 0.85 -22.23 7.76
N TYR A 121 0.95 -20.98 7.34
CA TYR A 121 1.42 -19.86 8.17
C TYR A 121 0.27 -18.93 8.52
N THR A 122 0.38 -18.27 9.66
CA THR A 122 -0.59 -17.24 10.10
C THR A 122 0.11 -15.89 10.12
N TYR A 123 -0.50 -14.94 9.42
CA TYR A 123 -0.03 -13.56 9.28
C TYR A 123 -1.00 -12.60 9.93
N ASP A 124 -0.48 -11.56 10.56
CA ASP A 124 -1.25 -10.43 11.08
C ASP A 124 -1.30 -9.34 10.01
N ILE A 125 -2.46 -9.24 9.34
CA ILE A 125 -2.65 -8.40 8.14
C ILE A 125 -3.72 -7.36 8.41
N GLN A 126 -3.56 -6.17 7.86
CA GLN A 126 -4.58 -5.14 7.85
C GLN A 126 -5.78 -5.58 7.00
N LYS A 127 -6.98 -5.19 7.43
CA LYS A 127 -8.21 -5.31 6.64
C LYS A 127 -8.35 -4.14 5.70
N GLU A 128 -9.06 -4.36 4.59
CA GLU A 128 -9.42 -3.31 3.65
C GLU A 128 -10.92 -3.00 3.74
N TYR A 129 -11.31 -1.78 3.40
CA TYR A 129 -12.72 -1.43 3.35
C TYR A 129 -13.39 -2.08 2.14
N THR A 130 -14.58 -2.61 2.34
CA THR A 130 -15.39 -3.18 1.27
C THR A 130 -16.78 -2.56 1.25
N ASN A 131 -17.22 -2.16 0.06
CA ASN A 131 -18.55 -1.62 -0.15
C ASN A 131 -19.65 -2.65 0.14
N VAL A 132 -19.37 -3.93 -0.06
CA VAL A 132 -20.33 -5.03 0.18
C VAL A 132 -20.71 -5.11 1.65
N HIS A 133 -19.75 -4.96 2.54
CA HIS A 133 -19.98 -5.01 3.99
C HIS A 133 -20.12 -3.63 4.62
N SER A 134 -19.78 -2.56 3.88
CA SER A 134 -19.66 -1.19 4.43
C SER A 134 -18.77 -1.15 5.68
N ALA A 135 -17.69 -1.94 5.70
CA ALA A 135 -16.80 -2.16 6.83
C ALA A 135 -15.42 -2.64 6.40
N CYS A 136 -14.46 -2.61 7.32
CA CYS A 136 -13.15 -3.24 7.16
C CYS A 136 -13.24 -4.76 7.26
N SER A 137 -12.88 -5.48 6.20
CA SER A 137 -13.04 -6.93 6.08
C SER A 137 -11.86 -7.57 5.35
N PHE A 138 -11.74 -8.90 5.42
CA PHE A 138 -10.84 -9.72 4.58
C PHE A 138 -11.56 -10.32 3.36
N SER A 139 -12.87 -10.15 3.26
CA SER A 139 -13.68 -10.69 2.17
C SER A 139 -14.49 -9.59 1.50
N THR A 140 -14.69 -9.74 0.23
CA THR A 140 -15.60 -8.93 -0.61
C THR A 140 -17.00 -9.49 -0.57
#